data_91cb2750a218ca6602afbab483a2402e
#
_entry.id   91cb2750a218ca6602afbab483a2402e
#
_cell.length_a   1.000
_cell.length_b   1.000
_cell.length_c   1.000
_cell.angle_alpha   90.00
_cell.angle_beta   90.00
_cell.angle_gamma   90.00
#
_symmetry.space_group_name_H-M   'P 1'
#
loop_
_entity.id
_entity.type
_entity.pdbx_description
1 polymer ?
#
loop_
_entity_poly.entity_id
_entity_poly.type
_entity_poly.pdbx_seq_one_letter_code
_entity_poly.pdbx_strand_id
1 'polypeptide(L)'
;MDKSVYSTEKISTGLAVSLETDQSSTRQFTILIRYLGAFDSLQEIAVFPIVPLLNRFAVGTASKEEILRLAYMPEVLYIDLTRQMEYEQAVQAEDRIAACFPMYDEQESVLRGNGILIGIVDSGLEFMHPALITQDGKSRIVAYWDQSQTGIPPEPYGFGTEYSANQIQSVVSEGTDRRYDTSGHGTAVASILTAFSTGASLIGVASRPNTAAFLCAGDYIVRYAMQQRLPLVLNLSYGNNYGDHYGNSIVEQYLDALRANGKLTIVTGMGNEGNTGRHRYIGGNTAQTVGILVGDGLLTFSLQLWFAPATAFLFRIQAPVGQATTYIPSQNAGEFYSFVLATTQISIQIGQATPFNPRREIFIVFRGTVIPYGYWSLSIQPYFDQPYQIDAWLPVASSTQATVEFEVPTTDLSLTIPASASNVISVGAYNGARLSVAPFSGKGSTSIQKPDLVAPGVDILAANASGGYRLVSGTSFATPFVASAAANLMQWGITDGNDSFLYGARVKAYLINAARALPGSNQIPNPSEGWGRLCANASVPRYNPPILS
;
A
#
# COMPACT_ATOMS: atom_id res chain seq x y z
N MET A 1 12.35 -14.56 37.78
CA MET A 1 11.10 -14.66 37.02
C MET A 1 11.44 -15.24 35.67
N ASP A 2 10.89 -16.39 35.41
CA ASP A 2 11.15 -17.20 34.22
C ASP A 2 10.93 -16.35 32.97
N LYS A 3 11.93 -16.25 32.11
CA LYS A 3 11.77 -15.71 30.74
C LYS A 3 10.97 -16.74 29.96
N SER A 4 9.65 -16.79 30.22
CA SER A 4 8.73 -17.61 29.45
C SER A 4 8.85 -17.13 28.00
N VAL A 5 9.34 -18.00 27.17
CA VAL A 5 9.41 -17.92 25.72
C VAL A 5 8.02 -17.52 25.24
N TYR A 6 7.81 -16.21 25.01
CA TYR A 6 6.64 -15.75 24.27
C TYR A 6 6.63 -16.51 22.96
N SER A 7 5.47 -16.87 22.45
CA SER A 7 5.35 -17.38 21.09
C SER A 7 5.64 -16.22 20.12
N THR A 8 6.91 -15.78 20.08
CA THR A 8 7.41 -14.66 19.27
C THR A 8 7.19 -14.89 17.79
N GLU A 9 6.93 -16.13 17.40
CA GLU A 9 6.61 -16.52 16.02
C GLU A 9 5.27 -15.96 15.51
N LYS A 10 4.35 -15.61 16.44
CA LYS A 10 3.03 -15.07 16.09
C LYS A 10 2.94 -13.56 16.19
N ILE A 11 3.97 -12.87 16.66
CA ILE A 11 4.00 -11.41 16.86
C ILE A 11 5.01 -10.81 15.90
N SER A 12 4.61 -9.78 15.15
CA SER A 12 5.53 -9.05 14.28
C SER A 12 6.67 -8.42 15.06
N THR A 13 7.84 -8.33 14.44
CA THR A 13 9.05 -7.72 15.04
C THR A 13 8.80 -6.28 15.51
N GLY A 14 8.08 -5.49 14.73
CA GLY A 14 7.75 -4.13 15.12
C GLY A 14 6.77 -4.04 16.29
N LEU A 15 5.82 -4.98 16.41
CA LEU A 15 4.98 -5.08 17.59
C LEU A 15 5.81 -5.52 18.81
N ALA A 16 6.69 -6.50 18.66
CA ALA A 16 7.58 -6.96 19.71
C ALA A 16 8.45 -5.81 20.26
N VAL A 17 9.10 -5.01 19.39
CA VAL A 17 9.84 -3.80 19.83
C VAL A 17 8.93 -2.86 20.62
N SER A 18 7.71 -2.62 20.15
CA SER A 18 6.78 -1.71 20.81
C SER A 18 6.37 -2.22 22.20
N LEU A 19 6.15 -3.53 22.34
CA LEU A 19 5.81 -4.17 23.62
C LEU A 19 6.98 -4.16 24.62
N GLU A 20 8.22 -4.33 24.16
CA GLU A 20 9.41 -4.32 25.01
C GLU A 20 9.84 -2.91 25.43
N THR A 21 9.62 -1.91 24.59
CA THR A 21 9.99 -0.51 24.89
C THR A 21 8.94 0.24 25.69
N ASP A 22 7.72 -0.28 25.76
CA ASP A 22 6.64 0.37 26.51
C ASP A 22 6.69 0.00 28.00
N GLN A 23 6.85 1.02 28.84
CA GLN A 23 6.84 0.89 30.30
C GLN A 23 5.45 1.14 30.91
N SER A 24 4.46 1.52 30.10
CA SER A 24 3.10 1.81 30.56
C SER A 24 2.22 0.57 30.53
N SER A 25 1.69 0.18 31.68
CA SER A 25 0.71 -0.93 31.76
C SER A 25 -0.65 -0.60 31.13
N THR A 26 -0.92 0.68 30.79
CA THR A 26 -2.22 1.14 30.30
C THR A 26 -2.22 1.48 28.82
N ARG A 27 -1.08 1.41 28.15
CA ARG A 27 -1.00 1.72 26.72
C ARG A 27 -1.77 0.71 25.89
N GLN A 28 -2.54 1.22 24.94
CA GLN A 28 -3.29 0.43 23.97
C GLN A 28 -2.61 0.45 22.61
N PHE A 29 -2.58 -0.70 21.96
CA PHE A 29 -2.01 -0.89 20.63
C PHE A 29 -3.12 -1.28 19.65
N THR A 30 -3.22 -0.59 18.53
CA THR A 30 -4.07 -1.05 17.44
C THR A 30 -3.33 -2.14 16.67
N ILE A 31 -3.94 -3.30 16.57
CA ILE A 31 -3.35 -4.52 16.02
C ILE A 31 -4.19 -5.09 14.88
N LEU A 32 -3.49 -5.74 13.96
CA LEU A 32 -4.05 -6.58 12.91
C LEU A 32 -3.89 -8.03 13.33
N ILE A 33 -4.96 -8.82 13.24
CA ILE A 33 -4.98 -10.22 13.65
C ILE A 33 -5.35 -11.08 12.45
N ARG A 34 -4.57 -12.12 12.21
CA ARG A 34 -4.94 -13.24 11.34
C ARG A 34 -5.25 -14.46 12.18
N TYR A 35 -6.39 -15.11 11.95
CA TYR A 35 -6.87 -16.19 12.80
C TYR A 35 -7.44 -17.37 12.00
N LEU A 36 -7.69 -18.50 12.69
CA LEU A 36 -8.35 -19.69 12.19
C LEU A 36 -9.75 -19.84 12.82
N GLY A 37 -10.58 -20.64 12.17
CA GLY A 37 -11.90 -20.97 12.74
C GLY A 37 -12.96 -19.87 12.59
N ALA A 38 -13.93 -19.87 13.48
CA ALA A 38 -15.02 -18.90 13.53
C ALA A 38 -14.61 -17.66 14.32
N PHE A 39 -15.18 -16.51 13.95
CA PHE A 39 -14.91 -15.24 14.65
C PHE A 39 -15.41 -15.28 16.10
N ASP A 40 -16.56 -15.94 16.35
CA ASP A 40 -17.15 -16.04 17.69
C ASP A 40 -16.16 -16.64 18.70
N SER A 41 -15.38 -17.65 18.29
CA SER A 41 -14.34 -18.24 19.15
C SER A 41 -13.23 -17.24 19.50
N LEU A 42 -12.85 -16.36 18.57
CA LEU A 42 -11.90 -15.30 18.84
C LEU A 42 -12.49 -14.24 19.76
N GLN A 43 -13.77 -13.89 19.59
CA GLN A 43 -14.45 -12.88 20.38
C GLN A 43 -14.70 -13.33 21.84
N GLU A 44 -15.00 -14.61 22.09
CA GLU A 44 -15.15 -15.18 23.43
C GLU A 44 -13.87 -15.06 24.28
N ILE A 45 -12.74 -15.04 23.61
CA ILE A 45 -11.41 -15.07 24.22
C ILE A 45 -10.82 -13.66 24.34
N ALA A 46 -11.15 -12.78 23.42
CA ALA A 46 -10.71 -11.38 23.44
C ALA A 46 -11.57 -10.56 24.40
N VAL A 47 -10.97 -10.10 25.49
CA VAL A 47 -11.64 -9.26 26.49
C VAL A 47 -11.80 -7.80 26.01
N PHE A 48 -11.41 -7.48 24.80
CA PHE A 48 -11.43 -6.16 24.18
C PHE A 48 -12.16 -6.18 22.83
N PRO A 49 -12.64 -5.03 22.34
CA PRO A 49 -13.38 -4.96 21.09
C PRO A 49 -12.52 -5.36 19.88
N ILE A 50 -13.03 -6.32 19.11
CA ILE A 50 -12.43 -6.78 17.86
C ILE A 50 -13.42 -6.57 16.71
N VAL A 51 -12.95 -5.98 15.61
CA VAL A 51 -13.70 -5.80 14.37
C VAL A 51 -13.34 -6.94 13.40
N PRO A 52 -14.29 -7.80 13.01
CA PRO A 52 -14.04 -8.85 12.04
C PRO A 52 -13.94 -8.27 10.63
N LEU A 53 -12.86 -8.61 9.94
CA LEU A 53 -12.70 -8.38 8.51
C LEU A 53 -12.96 -9.68 7.73
N LEU A 54 -13.15 -9.57 6.41
CA LEU A 54 -13.30 -10.72 5.53
C LEU A 54 -12.06 -11.65 5.62
N ASN A 55 -12.24 -12.91 5.24
CA ASN A 55 -11.16 -13.90 5.09
C ASN A 55 -10.34 -14.21 6.36
N ARG A 56 -10.97 -14.12 7.55
CA ARG A 56 -10.34 -14.42 8.85
C ARG A 56 -9.21 -13.46 9.24
N PHE A 57 -9.42 -12.21 8.93
CA PHE A 57 -8.64 -11.11 9.49
C PHE A 57 -9.51 -10.34 10.48
N ALA A 58 -8.87 -9.64 11.39
CA ALA A 58 -9.55 -8.77 12.35
C ALA A 58 -8.67 -7.59 12.75
N VAL A 59 -9.29 -6.54 13.24
CA VAL A 59 -8.63 -5.37 13.82
C VAL A 59 -9.10 -5.24 15.26
N GLY A 60 -8.19 -4.94 16.18
CA GLY A 60 -8.53 -4.70 17.57
C GLY A 60 -7.59 -3.68 18.22
N THR A 61 -8.00 -3.18 19.39
CA THR A 61 -7.14 -2.32 20.20
C THR A 61 -6.97 -2.98 21.56
N ALA A 62 -5.74 -3.35 21.89
CA ALA A 62 -5.43 -4.20 23.03
C ALA A 62 -4.20 -3.70 23.81
N SER A 63 -4.17 -3.99 25.11
CA SER A 63 -3.02 -3.82 25.98
C SER A 63 -1.93 -4.88 25.69
N LYS A 64 -0.73 -4.65 26.19
CA LYS A 64 0.38 -5.62 26.14
C LYS A 64 -0.04 -7.00 26.65
N GLU A 65 -0.72 -7.05 27.80
CA GLU A 65 -1.14 -8.31 28.42
C GLU A 65 -2.16 -9.07 27.55
N GLU A 66 -3.11 -8.36 26.96
CA GLU A 66 -4.11 -8.93 26.07
C GLU A 66 -3.49 -9.46 24.78
N ILE A 67 -2.53 -8.73 24.19
CA ILE A 67 -1.80 -9.17 23.00
C ILE A 67 -1.01 -10.46 23.27
N LEU A 68 -0.30 -10.51 24.41
CA LEU A 68 0.44 -11.69 24.79
C LEU A 68 -0.48 -12.88 25.02
N ARG A 69 -1.65 -12.67 25.64
CA ARG A 69 -2.66 -13.71 25.83
C ARG A 69 -3.17 -14.24 24.48
N LEU A 70 -3.47 -13.34 23.51
CA LEU A 70 -3.87 -13.73 22.17
C LEU A 70 -2.81 -14.56 21.44
N ALA A 71 -1.53 -14.21 21.59
CA ALA A 71 -0.43 -14.92 20.94
C ALA A 71 -0.29 -16.38 21.39
N TYR A 72 -0.74 -16.73 22.60
CA TYR A 72 -0.77 -18.11 23.09
C TYR A 72 -1.90 -18.96 22.51
N MET A 73 -2.88 -18.35 21.84
CA MET A 73 -4.05 -19.07 21.34
C MET A 73 -3.76 -19.82 20.07
N PRO A 74 -4.18 -21.09 19.98
CA PRO A 74 -4.01 -21.88 18.75
C PRO A 74 -4.73 -21.25 17.53
N GLU A 75 -5.85 -20.58 17.77
CA GLU A 75 -6.67 -19.95 16.74
C GLU A 75 -6.00 -18.70 16.14
N VAL A 76 -5.13 -18.04 16.86
CA VAL A 76 -4.40 -16.87 16.37
C VAL A 76 -3.17 -17.34 15.60
N LEU A 77 -3.09 -16.94 14.34
CA LEU A 77 -1.98 -17.26 13.46
C LEU A 77 -0.89 -16.21 13.51
N TYR A 78 -1.28 -14.94 13.51
CA TYR A 78 -0.35 -13.81 13.47
C TYR A 78 -0.97 -12.53 13.99
N ILE A 79 -0.16 -11.70 14.64
CA ILE A 79 -0.55 -10.38 15.16
C ILE A 79 0.50 -9.37 14.69
N ASP A 80 0.05 -8.31 14.03
CA ASP A 80 0.91 -7.21 13.60
C ASP A 80 0.46 -5.89 14.21
N LEU A 81 1.39 -4.96 14.34
CA LEU A 81 1.11 -3.58 14.73
C LEU A 81 0.58 -2.80 13.53
N THR A 82 -0.43 -1.95 13.74
CA THR A 82 -0.82 -0.98 12.71
C THR A 82 0.33 -0.05 12.37
N ARG A 83 0.53 0.21 11.07
CA ARG A 83 1.60 1.07 10.54
C ARG A 83 1.00 2.29 9.89
N GLN A 84 1.77 3.37 9.87
CA GLN A 84 1.40 4.54 9.12
C GLN A 84 1.41 4.26 7.62
N MET A 85 0.45 4.82 6.92
CA MET A 85 0.30 4.80 5.47
C MET A 85 0.36 6.24 4.97
N GLU A 86 1.00 6.46 3.83
CA GLU A 86 1.13 7.78 3.24
C GLU A 86 0.48 7.85 1.87
N TYR A 87 -0.06 9.03 1.52
CA TYR A 87 -0.49 9.30 0.15
C TYR A 87 0.74 9.43 -0.75
N GLU A 88 0.67 8.82 -1.91
CA GLU A 88 1.76 8.84 -2.86
C GLU A 88 1.76 10.15 -3.66
N GLN A 89 2.31 11.22 -3.08
CA GLN A 89 2.42 12.53 -3.73
C GLN A 89 3.82 12.76 -4.29
N ALA A 90 3.91 13.37 -5.46
CA ALA A 90 5.13 13.90 -6.03
C ALA A 90 4.89 15.31 -6.61
N VAL A 91 5.94 16.13 -6.73
CA VAL A 91 5.84 17.57 -7.04
C VAL A 91 6.17 17.84 -8.50
N GLN A 92 5.27 18.54 -9.18
CA GLN A 92 5.29 19.39 -10.40
C GLN A 92 5.99 18.95 -11.70
N ALA A 93 5.29 19.16 -12.82
CA ALA A 93 5.43 19.81 -14.12
C ALA A 93 4.54 19.24 -15.25
N GLU A 94 4.28 20.01 -16.34
CA GLU A 94 3.18 19.89 -17.33
C GLU A 94 3.29 18.73 -18.34
N ASP A 95 2.25 17.92 -18.60
CA ASP A 95 1.72 17.59 -19.94
C ASP A 95 0.61 16.53 -20.00
N ARG A 96 -0.25 16.63 -21.06
CA ARG A 96 -1.46 15.84 -21.28
C ARG A 96 -1.22 14.75 -22.33
N ILE A 97 -1.25 13.47 -21.98
CA ILE A 97 -1.55 12.42 -22.97
C ILE A 97 -2.38 11.31 -22.33
N ALA A 98 -3.59 11.09 -22.85
CA ALA A 98 -4.44 10.00 -22.41
C ALA A 98 -3.84 8.65 -22.84
N ALA A 99 -3.86 7.66 -21.95
CA ALA A 99 -3.35 6.31 -22.14
C ALA A 99 -4.24 5.49 -23.11
N CYS A 100 -4.32 5.92 -24.37
CA CYS A 100 -5.16 5.32 -25.41
C CYS A 100 -6.66 5.27 -25.04
N PHE A 101 -7.21 6.26 -24.36
CA PHE A 101 -8.65 6.43 -24.23
C PHE A 101 -9.23 7.27 -25.39
N PRO A 102 -10.54 7.14 -25.70
CA PRO A 102 -11.51 6.22 -25.08
C PRO A 102 -11.37 4.77 -25.54
N MET A 103 -12.04 3.88 -24.81
CA MET A 103 -12.17 2.46 -25.14
C MET A 103 -13.47 2.22 -25.91
N TYR A 104 -13.40 1.39 -26.95
CA TYR A 104 -14.55 1.06 -27.80
C TYR A 104 -14.76 -0.45 -27.82
N ASP A 105 -16.03 -0.87 -27.85
CA ASP A 105 -16.42 -2.25 -28.13
C ASP A 105 -16.36 -2.56 -29.67
N GLU A 106 -16.82 -3.75 -30.03
CA GLU A 106 -16.86 -4.18 -31.45
C GLU A 106 -17.86 -3.39 -32.32
N GLN A 107 -18.86 -2.78 -31.68
CA GLN A 107 -19.87 -1.94 -32.33
C GLN A 107 -19.49 -0.45 -32.34
N GLU A 108 -18.23 -0.13 -32.02
CA GLU A 108 -17.72 1.24 -31.90
C GLU A 108 -18.42 2.07 -30.78
N SER A 109 -19.09 1.40 -29.83
CA SER A 109 -19.68 2.07 -28.68
C SER A 109 -18.62 2.34 -27.60
N VAL A 110 -18.68 3.53 -27.01
CA VAL A 110 -17.73 3.92 -25.97
C VAL A 110 -18.04 3.20 -24.65
N LEU A 111 -17.08 2.45 -24.14
CA LEU A 111 -17.13 1.84 -22.82
C LEU A 111 -16.89 2.92 -21.75
N ARG A 112 -17.76 2.98 -20.74
CA ARG A 112 -17.80 4.05 -19.73
C ARG A 112 -17.81 3.52 -18.30
N GLY A 113 -17.67 2.20 -18.07
CA GLY A 113 -17.77 1.56 -16.76
C GLY A 113 -19.20 1.39 -16.28
N ASN A 114 -20.20 1.36 -17.16
CA ASN A 114 -21.61 1.18 -16.78
C ASN A 114 -21.81 -0.12 -16.00
N GLY A 115 -22.54 -0.04 -14.87
CA GLY A 115 -22.82 -1.17 -14.00
C GLY A 115 -21.63 -1.64 -13.16
N ILE A 116 -20.52 -0.89 -13.17
CA ILE A 116 -19.33 -1.16 -12.37
C ILE A 116 -19.24 -0.17 -11.21
N LEU A 117 -18.91 -0.66 -10.02
CA LEU A 117 -18.59 0.14 -8.85
C LEU A 117 -17.07 0.37 -8.82
N ILE A 118 -16.64 1.61 -8.59
CA ILE A 118 -15.24 1.93 -8.32
C ILE A 118 -15.12 2.36 -6.86
N GLY A 119 -14.34 1.61 -6.10
CA GLY A 119 -14.02 1.91 -4.70
C GLY A 119 -12.74 2.72 -4.59
N ILE A 120 -12.74 3.74 -3.74
CA ILE A 120 -11.62 4.66 -3.53
C ILE A 120 -11.32 4.71 -2.03
N VAL A 121 -10.12 4.27 -1.63
CA VAL A 121 -9.60 4.46 -0.28
C VAL A 121 -8.55 5.56 -0.35
N ASP A 122 -8.87 6.75 0.21
CA ASP A 122 -8.03 7.94 0.02
C ASP A 122 -8.27 8.97 1.15
N SER A 123 -7.82 10.22 0.97
CA SER A 123 -7.96 11.33 1.91
C SER A 123 -9.39 11.82 2.10
N GLY A 124 -10.27 11.54 1.14
CA GLY A 124 -11.65 12.00 1.10
C GLY A 124 -12.11 12.27 -0.32
N LEU A 125 -13.36 12.67 -0.48
CA LEU A 125 -13.96 13.08 -1.76
C LEU A 125 -14.77 14.36 -1.54
N GLU A 126 -14.48 15.40 -2.31
CA GLU A 126 -15.25 16.66 -2.25
C GLU A 126 -16.54 16.51 -3.06
N PHE A 127 -17.66 16.29 -2.37
CA PHE A 127 -18.95 15.90 -2.97
C PHE A 127 -19.47 16.90 -4.00
N MET A 128 -19.23 18.19 -3.76
CA MET A 128 -19.72 19.27 -4.63
C MET A 128 -18.81 19.58 -5.82
N HIS A 129 -17.67 18.88 -5.95
CA HIS A 129 -16.81 19.15 -7.10
C HIS A 129 -17.47 18.65 -8.40
N PRO A 130 -17.54 19.49 -9.47
CA PRO A 130 -18.24 19.16 -10.71
C PRO A 130 -17.80 17.84 -11.35
N ALA A 131 -16.53 17.43 -11.18
CA ALA A 131 -16.04 16.14 -11.68
C ALA A 131 -16.74 14.92 -11.06
N LEU A 132 -17.32 15.06 -9.86
CA LEU A 132 -17.99 13.98 -9.12
C LEU A 132 -19.53 14.04 -9.24
N ILE A 133 -20.03 14.94 -10.09
CA ILE A 133 -21.45 15.15 -10.36
C ILE A 133 -21.73 14.84 -11.83
N THR A 134 -22.83 14.18 -12.12
CA THR A 134 -23.28 13.90 -13.48
C THR A 134 -23.87 15.15 -14.13
N GLN A 135 -24.06 15.15 -15.44
CA GLN A 135 -24.64 16.29 -16.17
C GLN A 135 -26.07 16.63 -15.75
N ASP A 136 -26.82 15.65 -15.22
CA ASP A 136 -28.17 15.84 -14.66
C ASP A 136 -28.16 16.24 -13.17
N GLY A 137 -27.01 16.61 -12.62
CA GLY A 137 -26.86 17.13 -11.27
C GLY A 137 -26.87 16.07 -10.15
N LYS A 138 -26.72 14.80 -10.48
CA LYS A 138 -26.66 13.72 -9.50
C LYS A 138 -25.22 13.43 -9.06
N SER A 139 -25.07 13.10 -7.78
CA SER A 139 -23.78 12.59 -7.28
C SER A 139 -23.45 11.25 -7.92
N ARG A 140 -22.19 11.08 -8.29
CA ARG A 140 -21.65 9.78 -8.69
C ARG A 140 -21.34 8.87 -7.51
N ILE A 141 -21.26 9.45 -6.30
CA ILE A 141 -20.90 8.75 -5.07
C ILE A 141 -22.17 8.15 -4.48
N VAL A 142 -22.20 6.82 -4.38
CA VAL A 142 -23.36 6.05 -3.89
C VAL A 142 -23.30 5.72 -2.41
N ALA A 143 -22.11 5.73 -1.82
CA ALA A 143 -21.87 5.61 -0.38
C ALA A 143 -20.50 6.20 -0.05
N TYR A 144 -20.35 6.68 1.17
CA TYR A 144 -19.10 7.27 1.64
C TYR A 144 -18.93 7.06 3.14
N TRP A 145 -17.73 6.69 3.56
CA TRP A 145 -17.37 6.55 4.96
C TRP A 145 -16.21 7.46 5.33
N ASP A 146 -16.46 8.40 6.24
CA ASP A 146 -15.42 9.25 6.82
C ASP A 146 -14.98 8.66 8.16
N GLN A 147 -13.81 8.03 8.18
CA GLN A 147 -13.27 7.37 9.37
C GLN A 147 -12.79 8.35 10.46
N SER A 148 -12.63 9.62 10.12
CA SER A 148 -12.16 10.65 11.06
C SER A 148 -13.30 11.30 11.85
N GLN A 149 -14.52 11.27 11.33
CA GLN A 149 -15.68 11.95 11.88
C GLN A 149 -16.39 11.12 12.94
N THR A 150 -17.00 11.79 13.92
CA THR A 150 -17.85 11.16 14.91
C THR A 150 -19.30 11.25 14.45
N GLY A 151 -19.98 10.11 14.33
CA GLY A 151 -21.37 10.03 13.90
C GLY A 151 -21.86 8.59 13.88
N ILE A 152 -22.69 8.22 12.90
CA ILE A 152 -23.22 6.87 12.75
C ILE A 152 -22.23 6.06 11.90
N PRO A 153 -21.50 5.10 12.49
CA PRO A 153 -20.55 4.30 11.77
C PRO A 153 -21.24 3.21 10.93
N PRO A 154 -20.59 2.70 9.86
CA PRO A 154 -21.04 1.47 9.23
C PRO A 154 -20.72 0.26 10.09
N GLU A 155 -21.63 -0.73 10.08
CA GLU A 155 -21.38 -2.01 10.74
C GLU A 155 -20.41 -2.88 9.92
N PRO A 156 -19.50 -3.61 10.56
CA PRO A 156 -19.31 -3.81 12.01
C PRO A 156 -18.23 -2.93 12.64
N TYR A 157 -17.82 -1.83 12.01
CA TYR A 157 -16.56 -1.13 12.33
C TYR A 157 -16.64 -0.28 13.61
N GLY A 158 -17.81 0.27 13.95
CA GLY A 158 -18.04 0.98 15.21
C GLY A 158 -17.35 2.35 15.33
N PHE A 159 -16.79 2.92 14.25
CA PHE A 159 -16.17 4.25 14.23
C PHE A 159 -16.40 4.97 12.91
N GLY A 160 -16.21 6.29 12.93
CA GLY A 160 -16.40 7.12 11.74
C GLY A 160 -17.88 7.48 11.52
N THR A 161 -18.17 8.00 10.33
CA THR A 161 -19.52 8.38 9.89
C THR A 161 -19.77 7.87 8.48
N GLU A 162 -20.82 7.11 8.28
CA GLU A 162 -21.29 6.68 6.97
C GLU A 162 -22.28 7.69 6.39
N TYR A 163 -22.18 7.96 5.10
CA TYR A 163 -23.09 8.78 4.32
C TYR A 163 -23.71 7.94 3.21
N SER A 164 -25.04 7.85 3.23
CA SER A 164 -25.82 7.21 2.15
C SER A 164 -25.89 8.10 0.90
N ALA A 165 -26.26 7.51 -0.24
CA ALA A 165 -26.46 8.22 -1.49
C ALA A 165 -27.41 9.43 -1.34
N ASN A 166 -28.50 9.28 -0.57
CA ASN A 166 -29.47 10.36 -0.35
C ASN A 166 -28.86 11.52 0.45
N GLN A 167 -28.08 11.23 1.49
CA GLN A 167 -27.40 12.27 2.28
C GLN A 167 -26.34 13.00 1.44
N ILE A 168 -25.59 12.28 0.60
CA ILE A 168 -24.62 12.88 -0.32
C ILE A 168 -25.35 13.76 -1.34
N GLN A 169 -26.46 13.29 -1.91
CA GLN A 169 -27.26 14.07 -2.86
C GLN A 169 -27.85 15.33 -2.23
N SER A 170 -28.32 15.27 -0.97
CA SER A 170 -28.77 16.49 -0.25
C SER A 170 -27.64 17.52 -0.13
N VAL A 171 -26.42 17.08 0.21
CA VAL A 171 -25.24 17.98 0.24
C VAL A 171 -24.99 18.63 -1.11
N VAL A 172 -25.06 17.84 -2.21
CA VAL A 172 -24.85 18.35 -3.57
C VAL A 172 -25.91 19.36 -3.98
N SER A 173 -27.18 19.13 -3.57
CA SER A 173 -28.32 19.98 -3.96
C SER A 173 -28.46 21.23 -3.10
N GLU A 174 -28.17 21.14 -1.81
CA GLU A 174 -28.39 22.22 -0.84
C GLU A 174 -27.12 23.07 -0.62
N GLY A 175 -25.93 22.50 -0.95
CA GLY A 175 -24.64 23.10 -0.67
C GLY A 175 -24.22 22.92 0.79
N THR A 176 -22.96 23.14 1.07
CA THR A 176 -22.38 23.12 2.41
C THR A 176 -21.05 23.87 2.42
N ASP A 177 -20.71 24.47 3.57
CA ASP A 177 -19.36 25.03 3.80
C ASP A 177 -18.37 23.95 4.28
N ARG A 178 -18.84 22.73 4.53
CA ARG A 178 -18.00 21.63 5.01
C ARG A 178 -17.12 21.11 3.89
N ARG A 179 -15.85 20.86 4.22
CA ARG A 179 -14.88 20.17 3.39
C ARG A 179 -14.89 18.68 3.73
N TYR A 180 -15.03 17.84 2.72
CA TYR A 180 -14.99 16.37 2.83
C TYR A 180 -13.63 15.79 2.42
N ASP A 181 -12.78 16.59 1.80
CA ASP A 181 -11.41 16.24 1.45
C ASP A 181 -10.47 17.42 1.72
N THR A 182 -9.86 17.43 2.90
CA THR A 182 -8.95 18.52 3.32
C THR A 182 -7.58 18.45 2.64
N SER A 183 -7.14 17.27 2.23
CA SER A 183 -5.90 17.05 1.46
C SER A 183 -6.08 17.37 -0.02
N GLY A 184 -7.25 17.04 -0.57
CA GLY A 184 -7.57 17.14 -1.99
C GLY A 184 -6.93 16.05 -2.86
N HIS A 185 -6.27 15.05 -2.24
CA HIS A 185 -5.66 13.95 -2.97
C HIS A 185 -6.72 13.00 -3.53
N GLY A 186 -7.65 12.53 -2.71
CA GLY A 186 -8.70 11.62 -3.14
C GLY A 186 -9.66 12.23 -4.16
N THR A 187 -9.96 13.54 -4.03
CA THR A 187 -10.76 14.27 -5.03
C THR A 187 -10.05 14.31 -6.39
N ALA A 188 -8.73 14.52 -6.39
CA ALA A 188 -7.93 14.50 -7.61
C ALA A 188 -7.94 13.10 -8.25
N VAL A 189 -7.70 12.04 -7.48
CA VAL A 189 -7.78 10.64 -7.93
C VAL A 189 -9.16 10.32 -8.51
N ALA A 190 -10.23 10.68 -7.80
CA ALA A 190 -11.61 10.44 -8.24
C ALA A 190 -11.94 11.15 -9.54
N SER A 191 -11.42 12.36 -9.75
CA SER A 191 -11.64 13.13 -10.99
C SER A 191 -11.03 12.47 -12.22
N ILE A 192 -9.89 11.80 -12.07
CA ILE A 192 -9.29 11.02 -13.17
C ILE A 192 -10.16 9.81 -13.48
N LEU A 193 -10.62 9.07 -12.46
CA LEU A 193 -11.54 7.95 -12.63
C LEU A 193 -12.81 8.35 -13.38
N THR A 194 -13.44 9.44 -12.98
CA THR A 194 -14.68 9.93 -13.59
C THR A 194 -14.49 10.49 -15.00
N ALA A 195 -13.29 10.94 -15.34
CA ALA A 195 -12.99 11.41 -16.71
C ALA A 195 -12.96 10.26 -17.74
N PHE A 196 -12.57 9.05 -17.33
CA PHE A 196 -12.38 7.91 -18.23
C PHE A 196 -13.40 6.77 -18.01
N SER A 197 -14.10 6.76 -16.88
CA SER A 197 -15.20 5.84 -16.58
C SER A 197 -16.45 6.62 -16.19
N THR A 198 -16.98 7.36 -17.18
CA THR A 198 -18.07 8.35 -16.98
C THR A 198 -19.39 7.73 -16.55
N GLY A 199 -19.59 6.42 -16.70
CA GLY A 199 -20.79 5.67 -16.33
C GLY A 199 -20.65 4.84 -15.05
N ALA A 200 -19.45 4.79 -14.45
CA ALA A 200 -19.25 4.06 -13.20
C ALA A 200 -19.81 4.83 -11.99
N SER A 201 -20.29 4.08 -10.99
CA SER A 201 -20.61 4.62 -9.67
C SER A 201 -19.39 4.58 -8.76
N LEU A 202 -19.31 5.52 -7.83
CA LEU A 202 -18.20 5.61 -6.87
C LEU A 202 -18.65 5.25 -5.46
N ILE A 203 -17.80 4.57 -4.71
CA ILE A 203 -17.86 4.46 -3.27
C ILE A 203 -16.53 4.91 -2.68
N GLY A 204 -16.56 5.80 -1.69
CA GLY A 204 -15.33 6.39 -1.14
C GLY A 204 -15.17 6.15 0.35
N VAL A 205 -13.94 6.08 0.80
CA VAL A 205 -13.59 6.12 2.22
C VAL A 205 -12.49 7.16 2.43
N ALA A 206 -12.77 8.17 3.28
CA ALA A 206 -11.73 9.00 3.87
C ALA A 206 -11.04 8.20 4.96
N SER A 207 -9.92 7.59 4.61
CA SER A 207 -9.23 6.67 5.49
C SER A 207 -8.27 7.41 6.43
N ARG A 208 -8.21 6.97 7.70
CA ARG A 208 -7.12 7.37 8.58
C ARG A 208 -5.80 6.79 8.04
N PRO A 209 -4.66 7.51 8.21
CA PRO A 209 -3.39 7.11 7.59
C PRO A 209 -2.69 5.98 8.37
N ASN A 210 -3.36 4.84 8.52
CA ASN A 210 -2.78 3.65 9.13
C ASN A 210 -3.35 2.36 8.54
N THR A 211 -2.60 1.26 8.64
CA THR A 211 -2.94 0.00 8.00
C THR A 211 -4.25 -0.62 8.49
N ALA A 212 -4.60 -0.48 9.77
CA ALA A 212 -5.86 -0.99 10.30
C ALA A 212 -7.07 -0.29 9.66
N ALA A 213 -7.05 1.03 9.63
CA ALA A 213 -8.08 1.85 9.01
C ALA A 213 -8.19 1.59 7.49
N PHE A 214 -7.03 1.43 6.83
CA PHE A 214 -6.94 1.08 5.42
C PHE A 214 -7.58 -0.28 5.12
N LEU A 215 -7.32 -1.32 5.92
CA LEU A 215 -7.95 -2.63 5.75
C LEU A 215 -9.46 -2.58 6.02
N CYS A 216 -9.90 -1.86 7.05
CA CYS A 216 -11.32 -1.63 7.31
C CYS A 216 -12.01 -0.93 6.13
N ALA A 217 -11.34 0.05 5.50
CA ALA A 217 -11.86 0.76 4.33
C ALA A 217 -12.05 -0.18 3.12
N GLY A 218 -11.04 -1.00 2.81
CA GLY A 218 -11.13 -2.01 1.76
C GLY A 218 -12.23 -3.04 2.04
N ASP A 219 -12.32 -3.53 3.28
CA ASP A 219 -13.35 -4.47 3.73
C ASP A 219 -14.77 -3.89 3.56
N TYR A 220 -14.98 -2.66 4.00
CA TYR A 220 -16.24 -1.94 3.86
C TYR A 220 -16.69 -1.86 2.39
N ILE A 221 -15.80 -1.41 1.51
CA ILE A 221 -16.11 -1.28 0.09
C ILE A 221 -16.46 -2.63 -0.54
N VAL A 222 -15.70 -3.69 -0.22
CA VAL A 222 -15.95 -5.05 -0.75
C VAL A 222 -17.28 -5.60 -0.22
N ARG A 223 -17.58 -5.43 1.08
CA ARG A 223 -18.90 -5.83 1.63
C ARG A 223 -20.04 -5.10 0.96
N TYR A 224 -19.91 -3.80 0.75
CA TYR A 224 -20.92 -3.01 0.05
C TYR A 224 -21.17 -3.55 -1.37
N ALA A 225 -20.08 -3.78 -2.14
CA ALA A 225 -20.18 -4.34 -3.50
C ALA A 225 -20.86 -5.71 -3.51
N MET A 226 -20.53 -6.60 -2.55
CA MET A 226 -21.18 -7.92 -2.39
C MET A 226 -22.67 -7.80 -2.08
N GLN A 227 -23.05 -6.92 -1.16
CA GLN A 227 -24.45 -6.67 -0.81
C GLN A 227 -25.25 -6.14 -1.99
N GLN A 228 -24.68 -5.23 -2.77
CA GLN A 228 -25.30 -4.67 -3.98
C GLN A 228 -25.19 -5.59 -5.21
N ARG A 229 -24.43 -6.70 -5.11
CA ARG A 229 -24.11 -7.62 -6.22
C ARG A 229 -23.47 -6.94 -7.42
N LEU A 230 -22.66 -5.93 -7.17
CA LEU A 230 -21.94 -5.16 -8.19
C LEU A 230 -20.51 -5.68 -8.40
N PRO A 231 -20.04 -5.76 -9.64
CA PRO A 231 -18.62 -5.89 -9.92
C PRO A 231 -17.86 -4.65 -9.41
N LEU A 232 -16.66 -4.86 -8.85
CA LEU A 232 -15.89 -3.84 -8.15
C LEU A 232 -14.49 -3.70 -8.72
N VAL A 233 -14.08 -2.47 -8.99
CA VAL A 233 -12.68 -2.07 -9.12
C VAL A 233 -12.28 -1.29 -7.87
N LEU A 234 -11.27 -1.75 -7.13
CA LEU A 234 -10.77 -1.08 -5.93
C LEU A 234 -9.47 -0.34 -6.27
N ASN A 235 -9.51 0.99 -6.22
CA ASN A 235 -8.36 1.87 -6.43
C ASN A 235 -7.72 2.23 -5.09
N LEU A 236 -6.43 1.90 -4.93
CA LEU A 236 -5.65 2.10 -3.73
C LEU A 236 -4.44 2.99 -4.05
N SER A 237 -4.42 4.19 -3.46
CA SER A 237 -3.37 5.19 -3.68
C SER A 237 -2.61 5.50 -2.37
N TYR A 238 -2.32 4.46 -1.59
CA TYR A 238 -1.60 4.49 -0.32
C TYR A 238 -0.44 3.51 -0.31
N GLY A 239 0.65 3.86 0.40
CA GLY A 239 1.77 2.96 0.55
C GLY A 239 2.62 3.21 1.81
N ASN A 240 3.46 2.22 2.14
CA ASN A 240 4.53 2.33 3.11
C ASN A 240 5.66 1.34 2.79
N ASN A 241 6.75 1.37 3.57
CA ASN A 241 7.90 0.47 3.40
C ASN A 241 7.99 -0.61 4.49
N TYR A 242 6.89 -0.95 5.18
CA TYR A 242 6.91 -1.92 6.28
C TYR A 242 6.59 -3.33 5.80
N GLY A 243 7.62 -4.09 5.45
CA GLY A 243 7.55 -5.48 5.01
C GLY A 243 8.73 -5.90 4.14
N ASP A 244 8.71 -7.10 3.63
CA ASP A 244 9.80 -7.67 2.85
C ASP A 244 9.78 -7.31 1.35
N HIS A 245 8.76 -6.60 0.89
CA HIS A 245 8.50 -6.19 -0.50
C HIS A 245 8.41 -7.37 -1.51
N TYR A 246 8.01 -8.56 -1.00
CA TYR A 246 7.77 -9.77 -1.80
C TYR A 246 6.33 -10.29 -1.70
N GLY A 247 5.40 -9.47 -1.21
CA GLY A 247 3.99 -9.84 -1.12
C GLY A 247 3.61 -10.57 0.17
N ASN A 248 4.47 -10.59 1.18
CA ASN A 248 4.27 -11.39 2.38
C ASN A 248 3.81 -10.57 3.61
N SER A 249 3.62 -9.25 3.51
CA SER A 249 3.06 -8.47 4.61
C SER A 249 1.60 -8.86 4.89
N ILE A 250 1.13 -8.64 6.12
CA ILE A 250 -0.27 -8.94 6.49
C ILE A 250 -1.27 -8.15 5.63
N VAL A 251 -0.92 -6.92 5.25
CA VAL A 251 -1.73 -6.07 4.35
C VAL A 251 -1.87 -6.71 2.98
N GLU A 252 -0.76 -7.16 2.39
CA GLU A 252 -0.74 -7.79 1.07
C GLU A 252 -1.47 -9.13 1.07
N GLN A 253 -1.28 -9.94 2.12
CA GLN A 253 -2.01 -11.19 2.29
C GLN A 253 -3.52 -10.97 2.40
N TYR A 254 -3.94 -9.89 3.08
CA TYR A 254 -5.36 -9.54 3.16
C TYR A 254 -5.91 -9.17 1.77
N LEU A 255 -5.23 -8.29 1.03
CA LEU A 255 -5.64 -7.90 -0.32
C LEU A 255 -5.69 -9.11 -1.27
N ASP A 256 -4.70 -9.99 -1.19
CA ASP A 256 -4.68 -11.23 -1.98
C ASP A 256 -5.84 -12.17 -1.63
N ALA A 257 -6.24 -12.22 -0.36
CA ALA A 257 -7.36 -13.03 0.09
C ALA A 257 -8.72 -12.46 -0.36
N LEU A 258 -8.83 -11.13 -0.55
CA LEU A 258 -10.06 -10.47 -1.00
C LEU A 258 -10.54 -10.96 -2.38
N ARG A 259 -9.66 -11.50 -3.22
CA ARG A 259 -10.03 -12.09 -4.53
C ARG A 259 -11.14 -13.16 -4.45
N ALA A 260 -11.32 -13.78 -3.28
CA ALA A 260 -12.37 -14.76 -3.05
C ALA A 260 -13.77 -14.13 -2.88
N ASN A 261 -13.85 -12.80 -2.80
CA ASN A 261 -15.05 -12.05 -2.45
C ASN A 261 -15.60 -11.28 -3.66
N GLY A 262 -16.43 -11.93 -4.44
CA GLY A 262 -17.12 -11.30 -5.56
C GLY A 262 -16.26 -11.10 -6.83
N LYS A 263 -16.75 -10.25 -7.72
CA LYS A 263 -16.08 -9.91 -8.99
C LYS A 263 -15.21 -8.67 -8.77
N LEU A 264 -14.02 -8.90 -8.23
CA LEU A 264 -13.11 -7.84 -7.74
C LEU A 264 -11.84 -7.74 -8.59
N THR A 265 -11.48 -6.50 -8.93
CA THR A 265 -10.17 -6.12 -9.46
C THR A 265 -9.56 -5.05 -8.56
N ILE A 266 -8.33 -5.25 -8.08
CA ILE A 266 -7.61 -4.31 -7.21
C ILE A 266 -6.47 -3.67 -8.01
N VAL A 267 -6.38 -2.35 -7.96
CA VAL A 267 -5.33 -1.55 -8.63
C VAL A 267 -4.63 -0.68 -7.60
N THR A 268 -3.30 -0.68 -7.58
CA THR A 268 -2.50 0.09 -6.61
C THR A 268 -1.29 0.73 -7.27
N GLY A 269 -0.83 1.87 -6.73
CA GLY A 269 0.39 2.54 -7.18
C GLY A 269 1.66 1.81 -6.70
N MET A 270 2.76 2.03 -7.42
CA MET A 270 4.09 1.49 -7.07
C MET A 270 4.81 2.27 -5.96
N GLY A 271 4.24 3.40 -5.54
CA GLY A 271 4.92 4.34 -4.64
C GLY A 271 5.86 5.30 -5.35
N ASN A 272 6.30 6.32 -4.61
CA ASN A 272 7.12 7.40 -5.15
C ASN A 272 8.56 7.39 -4.58
N GLU A 273 9.04 6.20 -4.21
CA GLU A 273 10.35 6.02 -3.56
C GLU A 273 11.49 5.69 -4.54
N GLY A 274 11.25 5.74 -5.86
CA GLY A 274 12.22 5.35 -6.89
C GLY A 274 13.55 6.10 -6.86
N ASN A 275 13.57 7.31 -6.30
CA ASN A 275 14.75 8.18 -6.21
C ASN A 275 14.98 8.80 -4.81
N THR A 276 14.34 8.26 -3.76
CA THR A 276 14.41 8.82 -2.40
C THR A 276 15.49 8.17 -1.51
N GLY A 277 16.18 7.16 -2.02
CA GLY A 277 17.27 6.50 -1.28
C GLY A 277 16.81 5.63 -0.10
N ARG A 278 15.60 5.05 -0.15
CA ARG A 278 15.00 4.32 0.97
C ARG A 278 15.28 2.81 0.98
N HIS A 279 15.86 2.27 -0.08
CA HIS A 279 16.23 0.86 -0.16
C HIS A 279 17.74 0.70 -0.39
N ARG A 280 18.32 -0.32 0.26
CA ARG A 280 19.69 -0.76 0.06
C ARG A 280 19.78 -2.28 0.06
N TYR A 281 20.22 -2.87 -1.05
CA TYR A 281 20.67 -4.26 -1.09
C TYR A 281 22.12 -4.36 -0.59
N ILE A 282 22.36 -5.28 0.35
CA ILE A 282 23.66 -5.53 0.97
C ILE A 282 23.99 -7.01 0.78
N GLY A 283 25.00 -7.33 0.01
CA GLY A 283 25.34 -8.73 -0.29
C GLY A 283 26.82 -8.94 -0.54
N GLY A 284 27.29 -10.14 -0.21
CA GLY A 284 28.67 -10.54 -0.40
C GLY A 284 29.16 -11.52 0.66
N ASN A 285 30.48 -11.73 0.67
CA ASN A 285 31.19 -12.61 1.62
C ASN A 285 32.28 -11.87 2.41
N THR A 286 32.31 -10.53 2.32
CA THR A 286 33.26 -9.67 3.02
C THR A 286 32.54 -8.65 3.88
N ALA A 287 33.21 -8.10 4.87
CA ALA A 287 32.65 -7.03 5.70
C ALA A 287 32.32 -5.79 4.85
N GLN A 288 31.16 -5.19 5.13
CA GLN A 288 30.68 -3.98 4.50
C GLN A 288 30.19 -2.98 5.54
N THR A 289 30.28 -1.71 5.22
CA THR A 289 29.70 -0.63 6.02
C THR A 289 28.76 0.18 5.12
N VAL A 290 27.53 0.37 5.57
CA VAL A 290 26.47 1.10 4.88
C VAL A 290 26.22 2.39 5.62
N GLY A 291 26.40 3.52 4.94
CA GLY A 291 26.09 4.84 5.46
C GLY A 291 24.60 5.14 5.38
N ILE A 292 24.06 5.76 6.43
CA ILE A 292 22.70 6.29 6.51
C ILE A 292 22.82 7.76 6.85
N LEU A 293 22.46 8.63 5.92
CA LEU A 293 22.41 10.07 6.15
C LEU A 293 21.14 10.40 6.94
N VAL A 294 21.30 11.05 8.07
CA VAL A 294 20.22 11.53 8.92
C VAL A 294 20.26 13.05 8.97
N GLY A 295 19.15 13.69 8.59
CA GLY A 295 18.99 15.14 8.64
C GLY A 295 18.70 15.65 10.05
N ASP A 296 18.80 16.97 10.22
CA ASP A 296 18.57 17.64 11.51
C ASP A 296 17.08 17.63 11.92
N GLY A 297 16.82 17.62 13.24
CA GLY A 297 15.49 17.73 13.82
C GLY A 297 14.70 16.43 13.89
N LEU A 298 15.27 15.29 13.52
CA LEU A 298 14.60 13.99 13.56
C LEU A 298 14.51 13.47 15.01
N LEU A 299 13.32 12.99 15.41
CA LEU A 299 13.07 12.43 16.74
C LEU A 299 13.01 10.91 16.75
N THR A 300 12.59 10.31 15.61
CA THR A 300 12.48 8.86 15.47
C THR A 300 12.52 8.43 14.02
N PHE A 301 13.11 7.29 13.75
CA PHE A 301 12.96 6.54 12.51
C PHE A 301 13.21 5.05 12.76
N SER A 302 12.86 4.21 11.79
CA SER A 302 13.13 2.77 11.84
C SER A 302 14.00 2.34 10.67
N LEU A 303 14.69 1.22 10.86
CA LEU A 303 15.43 0.50 9.83
C LEU A 303 15.00 -0.97 9.88
N GLN A 304 14.65 -1.53 8.75
CA GLN A 304 14.29 -2.95 8.60
C GLN A 304 15.40 -3.65 7.81
N LEU A 305 15.83 -4.80 8.28
CA LEU A 305 16.75 -5.70 7.56
C LEU A 305 16.01 -7.00 7.29
N TRP A 306 15.83 -7.36 6.03
CA TRP A 306 15.14 -8.57 5.61
C TRP A 306 16.11 -9.54 4.92
N PHE A 307 16.10 -10.80 5.32
CA PHE A 307 17.04 -11.80 4.85
C PHE A 307 16.45 -13.22 4.92
N ALA A 308 17.04 -14.16 4.14
CA ALA A 308 16.63 -15.58 4.18
C ALA A 308 17.04 -16.22 5.51
N PRO A 309 16.26 -17.18 6.07
CA PRO A 309 16.56 -17.82 7.36
C PRO A 309 17.95 -18.48 7.45
N ALA A 310 18.45 -18.99 6.33
CA ALA A 310 19.79 -19.59 6.25
C ALA A 310 20.92 -18.57 6.24
N THR A 311 20.62 -17.27 6.03
CA THR A 311 21.63 -16.19 6.00
C THR A 311 22.10 -15.87 7.41
N ALA A 312 23.40 -15.86 7.61
CA ALA A 312 24.05 -15.60 8.88
C ALA A 312 25.08 -14.47 8.78
N PHE A 313 24.95 -13.46 9.63
CA PHE A 313 25.85 -12.31 9.68
C PHE A 313 25.90 -11.70 11.08
N LEU A 314 26.97 -10.94 11.31
CA LEU A 314 27.08 -10.04 12.47
C LEU A 314 26.82 -8.61 11.99
N PHE A 315 26.13 -7.84 12.82
CA PHE A 315 25.89 -6.43 12.52
C PHE A 315 26.13 -5.55 13.73
N ARG A 316 26.47 -4.29 13.50
CA ARG A 316 26.54 -3.25 14.53
C ARG A 316 26.12 -1.90 13.96
N ILE A 317 25.65 -1.02 14.83
CA ILE A 317 25.26 0.35 14.51
C ILE A 317 26.25 1.30 15.16
N GLN A 318 26.66 2.33 14.42
CA GLN A 318 27.56 3.37 14.92
C GLN A 318 26.94 4.75 14.67
N ALA A 319 26.96 5.59 15.70
CA ALA A 319 26.51 6.99 15.63
C ALA A 319 27.57 7.88 14.97
N PRO A 320 27.20 9.07 14.44
CA PRO A 320 28.13 10.03 13.84
C PRO A 320 29.29 10.43 14.74
N VAL A 321 29.09 10.41 16.04
CA VAL A 321 30.12 10.73 17.06
C VAL A 321 31.07 9.56 17.39
N GLY A 322 30.97 8.45 16.66
CA GLY A 322 31.87 7.31 16.77
C GLY A 322 31.48 6.24 17.79
N GLN A 323 30.49 6.49 18.66
CA GLN A 323 29.95 5.47 19.56
C GLN A 323 29.23 4.37 18.78
N ALA A 324 29.41 3.12 19.15
CA ALA A 324 28.84 1.98 18.44
C ALA A 324 28.28 0.92 19.41
N THR A 325 27.31 0.13 18.96
CA THR A 325 26.90 -1.10 19.64
C THR A 325 28.02 -2.14 19.59
N THR A 326 27.87 -3.21 20.35
CA THR A 326 28.60 -4.45 20.07
C THR A 326 28.13 -5.06 18.74
N TYR A 327 28.91 -6.00 18.19
CA TYR A 327 28.42 -6.85 17.11
C TYR A 327 27.35 -7.81 17.62
N ILE A 328 26.23 -7.86 16.92
CA ILE A 328 25.05 -8.67 17.26
C ILE A 328 24.89 -9.76 16.17
N PRO A 329 24.79 -11.05 16.56
CA PRO A 329 24.52 -12.11 15.61
C PRO A 329 23.08 -12.10 15.11
N SER A 330 22.88 -12.17 13.79
CA SER A 330 21.53 -12.26 13.18
C SER A 330 20.80 -13.56 13.54
N GLN A 331 21.51 -14.59 14.02
CA GLN A 331 20.96 -15.87 14.44
C GLN A 331 20.18 -15.80 15.77
N ASN A 332 20.36 -14.77 16.57
CA ASN A 332 19.74 -14.62 17.89
C ASN A 332 18.24 -14.29 17.75
N ALA A 333 17.50 -15.18 17.07
CA ALA A 333 16.07 -15.02 16.83
C ALA A 333 15.27 -14.95 18.14
N GLY A 334 14.32 -14.00 18.21
CA GLY A 334 13.53 -13.72 19.40
C GLY A 334 14.22 -12.79 20.41
N GLU A 335 15.51 -12.48 20.26
CA GLU A 335 16.23 -11.61 21.19
C GLU A 335 15.95 -10.13 20.92
N PHE A 336 15.82 -9.40 22.02
CA PHE A 336 15.70 -7.94 22.04
C PHE A 336 16.96 -7.30 22.62
N TYR A 337 17.43 -6.23 21.97
CA TYR A 337 18.57 -5.45 22.41
C TYR A 337 18.21 -3.98 22.55
N SER A 338 18.76 -3.32 23.55
CA SER A 338 18.62 -1.88 23.75
C SER A 338 19.97 -1.25 24.05
N PHE A 339 20.30 -0.18 23.32
CA PHE A 339 21.52 0.59 23.47
C PHE A 339 21.21 2.07 23.54
N VAL A 340 22.09 2.84 24.13
CA VAL A 340 22.07 4.30 24.06
C VAL A 340 23.38 4.74 23.40
N LEU A 341 23.28 5.34 22.21
CA LEU A 341 24.41 5.92 21.50
C LEU A 341 24.19 7.43 21.40
N ALA A 342 25.12 8.21 21.96
CA ALA A 342 24.93 9.65 22.18
C ALA A 342 23.60 9.92 22.92
N THR A 343 22.65 10.62 22.29
CA THR A 343 21.33 10.95 22.83
C THR A 343 20.21 10.05 22.29
N THR A 344 20.58 9.00 21.55
CA THR A 344 19.61 8.15 20.84
C THR A 344 19.52 6.78 21.47
N GLN A 345 18.31 6.39 21.86
CA GLN A 345 17.98 5.01 22.20
C GLN A 345 17.78 4.22 20.92
N ILE A 346 18.47 3.07 20.82
CA ILE A 346 18.37 2.13 19.71
C ILE A 346 17.77 0.84 20.26
N SER A 347 16.60 0.48 19.78
CA SER A 347 15.87 -0.75 20.15
C SER A 347 15.89 -1.70 18.97
N ILE A 348 16.34 -2.93 19.16
CA ILE A 348 16.54 -3.92 18.10
C ILE A 348 15.80 -5.19 18.46
N GLN A 349 14.93 -5.66 17.59
CA GLN A 349 14.29 -6.97 17.69
C GLN A 349 14.74 -7.85 16.51
N ILE A 350 15.21 -9.04 16.82
CA ILE A 350 15.55 -10.05 15.82
C ILE A 350 14.37 -11.01 15.69
N GLY A 351 13.67 -10.94 14.57
CA GLY A 351 12.52 -11.78 14.27
C GLY A 351 12.87 -13.18 13.81
N GLN A 352 11.84 -14.03 13.78
CA GLN A 352 11.87 -15.36 13.23
C GLN A 352 11.15 -15.39 11.88
N ALA A 353 11.42 -16.39 11.04
CA ALA A 353 10.55 -16.68 9.90
C ALA A 353 9.18 -17.14 10.42
N THR A 354 8.12 -16.72 9.75
CA THR A 354 6.75 -17.10 10.10
C THR A 354 6.19 -18.07 9.06
N PRO A 355 5.09 -18.78 9.35
CA PRO A 355 4.43 -19.61 8.34
C PRO A 355 3.96 -18.84 7.10
N PHE A 356 3.89 -17.52 7.18
CA PHE A 356 3.38 -16.63 6.14
C PHE A 356 4.47 -15.84 5.43
N ASN A 357 5.60 -15.63 6.09
CA ASN A 357 6.76 -14.98 5.50
C ASN A 357 8.00 -15.84 5.76
N PRO A 358 8.58 -16.43 4.71
CA PRO A 358 9.77 -17.27 4.85
C PRO A 358 11.03 -16.47 5.17
N ARG A 359 11.00 -15.14 5.02
CA ARG A 359 12.14 -14.27 5.35
C ARG A 359 12.09 -13.87 6.83
N ARG A 360 13.24 -13.51 7.37
CA ARG A 360 13.41 -12.99 8.73
C ARG A 360 13.63 -11.49 8.66
N GLU A 361 13.15 -10.81 9.69
CA GLU A 361 13.32 -9.37 9.87
C GLU A 361 14.19 -9.08 11.10
N ILE A 362 15.08 -8.09 10.98
CA ILE A 362 15.61 -7.36 12.12
C ILE A 362 15.00 -5.97 12.07
N PHE A 363 14.21 -5.62 13.07
CA PHE A 363 13.55 -4.32 13.18
C PHE A 363 14.28 -3.44 14.18
N ILE A 364 14.76 -2.29 13.73
CA ILE A 364 15.58 -1.37 14.51
C ILE A 364 14.85 -0.03 14.60
N VAL A 365 14.66 0.47 15.81
CA VAL A 365 14.05 1.78 16.08
C VAL A 365 15.07 2.70 16.71
N PHE A 366 15.25 3.86 16.11
CA PHE A 366 16.02 4.97 16.63
C PHE A 366 15.06 5.98 17.26
N ARG A 367 15.28 6.37 18.50
CA ARG A 367 14.45 7.34 19.22
C ARG A 367 15.31 8.24 20.11
N GLY A 368 15.07 9.54 20.05
CA GLY A 368 15.75 10.52 20.88
C GLY A 368 14.95 11.80 21.03
N THR A 369 15.35 12.69 21.93
CA THR A 369 14.85 14.07 21.97
C THR A 369 15.29 14.84 20.73
N VAL A 370 16.48 14.53 20.22
CA VAL A 370 17.03 14.87 18.90
C VAL A 370 17.98 13.76 18.54
N ILE A 371 17.80 13.13 17.38
CA ILE A 371 18.76 12.16 16.84
C ILE A 371 19.91 12.94 16.21
N PRO A 372 21.18 12.67 16.56
CA PRO A 372 22.34 13.34 15.95
C PRO A 372 22.30 13.26 14.43
N TYR A 373 22.33 14.43 13.78
CA TYR A 373 22.43 14.50 12.32
C TYR A 373 23.80 14.05 11.82
N GLY A 374 23.87 13.67 10.55
CA GLY A 374 25.08 13.18 9.90
C GLY A 374 25.00 11.71 9.54
N TYR A 375 26.16 11.10 9.28
CA TYR A 375 26.22 9.71 8.86
C TYR A 375 26.20 8.75 10.04
N TRP A 376 25.11 8.02 10.17
CA TRP A 376 25.05 6.78 10.92
C TRP A 376 25.56 5.65 10.05
N SER A 377 26.15 4.61 10.62
CA SER A 377 26.61 3.48 9.84
C SER A 377 26.11 2.15 10.39
N LEU A 378 25.75 1.27 9.46
CA LEU A 378 25.44 -0.13 9.68
C LEU A 378 26.62 -0.96 9.15
N SER A 379 27.41 -1.57 10.04
CA SER A 379 28.47 -2.49 9.65
C SER A 379 27.94 -3.91 9.65
N ILE A 380 28.16 -4.64 8.56
CA ILE A 380 27.79 -6.05 8.38
C ILE A 380 29.06 -6.87 8.19
N GLN A 381 29.15 -8.01 8.86
CA GLN A 381 30.24 -8.98 8.68
C GLN A 381 29.65 -10.36 8.41
N PRO A 382 30.25 -11.17 7.50
CA PRO A 382 29.83 -12.55 7.32
C PRO A 382 30.02 -13.35 8.62
N TYR A 383 29.14 -14.30 8.86
CA TYR A 383 29.28 -15.24 9.96
C TYR A 383 29.81 -16.54 9.39
N PHE A 384 30.98 -17.01 9.87
CA PHE A 384 31.68 -18.20 9.36
C PHE A 384 31.96 -18.15 7.85
N ASP A 385 32.39 -17.02 7.31
CA ASP A 385 32.74 -16.82 5.88
C ASP A 385 31.62 -17.22 4.89
N GLN A 386 30.39 -17.29 5.35
CA GLN A 386 29.24 -17.56 4.48
C GLN A 386 28.76 -16.27 3.79
N PRO A 387 28.35 -16.36 2.51
CA PRO A 387 27.77 -15.22 1.84
C PRO A 387 26.45 -14.82 2.49
N TYR A 388 26.17 -13.53 2.52
CA TYR A 388 24.91 -12.97 3.01
C TYR A 388 24.23 -12.12 1.95
N GLN A 389 22.90 -12.05 2.04
CA GLN A 389 22.05 -11.19 1.23
C GLN A 389 20.99 -10.58 2.14
N ILE A 390 20.95 -9.26 2.19
CA ILE A 390 20.07 -8.49 3.05
C ILE A 390 19.47 -7.37 2.22
N ASP A 391 18.16 -7.20 2.31
CA ASP A 391 17.46 -6.01 1.86
C ASP A 391 17.20 -5.11 3.06
N ALA A 392 17.56 -3.85 2.97
CA ALA A 392 17.38 -2.88 4.04
C ALA A 392 16.43 -1.75 3.58
N TRP A 393 15.40 -1.45 4.37
CA TRP A 393 14.47 -0.35 4.09
C TRP A 393 14.38 0.65 5.24
N LEU A 394 14.35 1.91 4.84
CA LEU A 394 13.97 3.06 5.66
C LEU A 394 12.47 3.38 5.44
N PRO A 395 11.81 4.12 6.34
CA PRO A 395 10.44 4.59 6.11
C PRO A 395 10.32 5.42 4.84
N VAL A 396 9.13 5.47 4.24
CA VAL A 396 8.86 6.33 3.08
C VAL A 396 9.21 7.79 3.36
N ALA A 397 9.66 8.52 2.34
CA ALA A 397 10.19 9.88 2.50
C ALA A 397 9.20 10.85 3.15
N SER A 398 7.92 10.75 2.78
CA SER A 398 6.84 11.60 3.32
C SER A 398 6.54 11.38 4.81
N SER A 399 6.88 10.22 5.37
CA SER A 399 6.63 9.90 6.79
C SER A 399 7.74 10.38 7.73
N THR A 400 8.84 10.90 7.23
CA THR A 400 9.95 11.41 8.03
C THR A 400 9.98 12.95 8.03
N GLN A 401 10.13 13.54 9.21
CA GLN A 401 10.18 15.00 9.36
C GLN A 401 11.46 15.64 8.80
N ALA A 402 12.51 14.82 8.62
CA ALA A 402 13.79 15.22 8.07
C ALA A 402 14.31 14.12 7.13
N THR A 403 15.34 14.42 6.34
CA THR A 403 15.97 13.44 5.45
C THR A 403 16.53 12.26 6.21
N VAL A 404 16.17 11.04 5.77
CA VAL A 404 16.82 9.79 6.19
C VAL A 404 16.98 8.95 4.94
N GLU A 405 18.20 8.75 4.47
CA GLU A 405 18.45 8.03 3.22
C GLU A 405 19.77 7.22 3.29
N PHE A 406 19.85 6.16 2.50
CA PHE A 406 21.11 5.46 2.33
C PHE A 406 22.08 6.29 1.49
N GLU A 407 23.35 6.36 1.92
CA GLU A 407 24.41 7.08 1.20
C GLU A 407 24.61 6.53 -0.23
N VAL A 408 24.47 5.22 -0.38
CA VAL A 408 24.52 4.54 -1.69
C VAL A 408 23.28 3.66 -1.80
N PRO A 409 22.15 4.19 -2.26
CA PRO A 409 20.89 3.43 -2.34
C PRO A 409 20.91 2.43 -3.50
N THR A 410 20.01 1.43 -3.41
CA THR A 410 19.66 0.54 -4.50
C THR A 410 18.29 0.96 -5.05
N THR A 411 18.20 1.15 -6.36
CA THR A 411 16.94 1.60 -6.99
C THR A 411 15.93 0.47 -7.23
N ASP A 412 16.39 -0.78 -7.33
CA ASP A 412 15.52 -1.95 -7.42
C ASP A 412 14.78 -2.16 -6.08
N LEU A 413 13.59 -2.77 -6.11
CA LEU A 413 12.70 -2.96 -4.96
C LEU A 413 12.38 -1.66 -4.19
N SER A 414 12.35 -0.53 -4.88
CA SER A 414 11.92 0.76 -4.31
C SER A 414 10.39 0.96 -4.38
N LEU A 415 9.64 -0.07 -4.75
CA LEU A 415 8.17 -0.07 -4.66
C LEU A 415 7.72 0.01 -3.19
N THR A 416 6.54 0.54 -2.95
CA THR A 416 5.90 0.54 -1.63
C THR A 416 4.92 -0.63 -1.48
N ILE A 417 4.66 -1.05 -0.25
CA ILE A 417 3.58 -1.98 0.07
C ILE A 417 2.26 -1.19 0.00
N PRO A 418 1.19 -1.69 -0.69
CA PRO A 418 1.00 -3.11 -1.05
C PRO A 418 1.28 -3.48 -2.53
N ALA A 419 2.12 -2.75 -3.25
CA ALA A 419 2.32 -2.98 -4.68
C ALA A 419 2.94 -4.34 -5.01
N SER A 420 3.62 -5.00 -4.07
CA SER A 420 4.17 -6.34 -4.24
C SER A 420 3.16 -7.48 -4.06
N ALA A 421 1.92 -7.21 -3.64
CA ALA A 421 0.86 -8.22 -3.55
C ALA A 421 0.61 -8.92 -4.91
N SER A 422 0.29 -10.21 -4.87
CA SER A 422 0.20 -11.05 -6.08
C SER A 422 -1.06 -10.76 -6.90
N ASN A 423 -2.18 -10.52 -6.23
CA ASN A 423 -3.50 -10.37 -6.88
C ASN A 423 -3.92 -8.90 -7.11
N VAL A 424 -2.97 -7.97 -7.04
CA VAL A 424 -3.19 -6.57 -7.41
C VAL A 424 -2.60 -6.27 -8.78
N ILE A 425 -3.11 -5.27 -9.45
CA ILE A 425 -2.47 -4.64 -10.62
C ILE A 425 -1.66 -3.46 -10.09
N SER A 426 -0.34 -3.56 -10.15
CA SER A 426 0.58 -2.54 -9.68
C SER A 426 0.99 -1.61 -10.81
N VAL A 427 0.86 -0.31 -10.57
CA VAL A 427 0.96 0.73 -11.59
C VAL A 427 2.12 1.67 -11.28
N GLY A 428 3.12 1.69 -12.13
CA GLY A 428 4.16 2.72 -12.13
C GLY A 428 3.73 3.97 -12.90
N ALA A 429 4.48 5.05 -12.74
CA ALA A 429 4.23 6.32 -13.40
C ALA A 429 5.22 6.58 -14.54
N TYR A 430 4.73 7.10 -15.68
CA TYR A 430 5.58 7.65 -16.72
C TYR A 430 5.18 9.09 -17.09
N ASN A 431 6.14 9.84 -17.63
CA ASN A 431 5.90 11.17 -18.16
C ASN A 431 5.35 11.05 -19.60
N GLY A 432 4.12 11.50 -19.83
CA GLY A 432 3.42 11.37 -21.11
C GLY A 432 4.10 12.14 -22.24
N ALA A 433 4.67 13.30 -21.97
CA ALA A 433 5.34 14.14 -22.97
C ALA A 433 6.71 13.57 -23.40
N ARG A 434 7.46 13.03 -22.43
CA ARG A 434 8.81 12.49 -22.67
C ARG A 434 8.82 11.01 -23.02
N LEU A 435 7.71 10.31 -22.81
CA LEU A 435 7.57 8.86 -22.93
C LEU A 435 8.68 8.10 -22.16
N SER A 436 8.95 8.51 -20.94
CA SER A 436 9.96 7.91 -20.05
C SER A 436 9.38 7.67 -18.67
N VAL A 437 9.83 6.61 -17.99
CA VAL A 437 9.43 6.34 -16.60
C VAL A 437 9.77 7.54 -15.72
N ALA A 438 8.85 7.92 -14.83
CA ALA A 438 9.07 9.01 -13.90
C ALA A 438 10.16 8.62 -12.88
N PRO A 439 11.14 9.51 -12.57
CA PRO A 439 12.24 9.18 -11.67
C PRO A 439 11.80 8.72 -10.28
N PHE A 440 10.68 9.26 -9.79
CA PHE A 440 10.11 8.90 -8.49
C PHE A 440 9.40 7.55 -8.48
N SER A 441 8.96 7.05 -9.64
CA SER A 441 8.19 5.80 -9.72
C SER A 441 8.92 4.64 -9.07
N GLY A 442 8.29 3.99 -8.10
CA GLY A 442 8.83 2.79 -7.46
C GLY A 442 9.11 1.70 -8.49
N LYS A 443 10.15 0.92 -8.25
CA LYS A 443 10.61 -0.16 -9.13
C LYS A 443 10.50 -1.51 -8.45
N GLY A 444 10.27 -2.54 -9.25
CA GLY A 444 10.42 -3.93 -8.82
C GLY A 444 11.85 -4.41 -8.88
N SER A 445 12.04 -5.70 -9.16
CA SER A 445 13.34 -6.31 -9.37
C SER A 445 13.24 -7.47 -10.36
N THR A 446 14.35 -8.11 -10.67
CA THR A 446 14.36 -9.33 -11.48
C THR A 446 13.66 -10.53 -10.79
N SER A 447 13.57 -10.51 -9.46
CA SER A 447 12.93 -11.56 -8.65
C SER A 447 11.43 -11.31 -8.41
N ILE A 448 10.96 -10.07 -8.57
CA ILE A 448 9.54 -9.71 -8.50
C ILE A 448 9.16 -8.87 -9.71
N GLN A 449 8.35 -9.45 -10.60
CA GLN A 449 7.92 -8.79 -11.83
C GLN A 449 6.86 -7.72 -11.54
N LYS A 450 7.33 -6.57 -11.05
CA LYS A 450 6.57 -5.36 -10.79
C LYS A 450 7.34 -4.16 -11.34
N PRO A 451 6.62 -3.08 -11.76
CA PRO A 451 5.16 -2.97 -11.86
C PRO A 451 4.58 -3.98 -12.86
N ASP A 452 3.24 -4.14 -12.85
CA ASP A 452 2.57 -4.87 -13.93
C ASP A 452 2.60 -4.05 -15.23
N LEU A 453 2.37 -2.73 -15.12
CA LEU A 453 2.47 -1.77 -16.23
C LEU A 453 2.65 -0.34 -15.68
N VAL A 454 2.90 0.61 -16.57
CA VAL A 454 2.96 2.05 -16.24
C VAL A 454 1.83 2.82 -16.92
N ALA A 455 1.37 3.90 -16.28
CA ALA A 455 0.39 4.82 -16.85
C ALA A 455 0.86 6.28 -16.68
N PRO A 456 0.24 7.26 -17.37
CA PRO A 456 0.59 8.67 -17.20
C PRO A 456 0.45 9.08 -15.73
N GLY A 457 1.51 9.62 -15.16
CA GLY A 457 1.55 9.99 -13.74
C GLY A 457 2.36 11.25 -13.45
N VAL A 458 2.68 12.02 -14.50
CA VAL A 458 3.38 13.31 -14.39
C VAL A 458 2.49 14.37 -15.03
N ASP A 459 2.19 15.43 -14.27
CA ASP A 459 1.45 16.63 -14.74
C ASP A 459 0.02 16.37 -15.20
N ILE A 460 -0.62 15.48 -14.50
CA ILE A 460 -2.00 15.11 -14.77
C ILE A 460 -2.92 16.23 -14.28
N LEU A 461 -3.76 16.75 -15.18
CA LEU A 461 -4.80 17.70 -14.80
C LEU A 461 -5.90 16.98 -14.01
N ALA A 462 -6.04 17.31 -12.73
CA ALA A 462 -6.98 16.69 -11.82
C ALA A 462 -7.73 17.73 -10.99
N ALA A 463 -8.88 17.35 -10.42
CA ALA A 463 -9.69 18.22 -9.61
C ALA A 463 -8.93 18.74 -8.38
N ASN A 464 -9.15 20.01 -8.05
CA ASN A 464 -8.72 20.59 -6.81
C ASN A 464 -9.92 20.67 -5.85
N ALA A 465 -9.83 20.07 -4.68
CA ALA A 465 -10.91 20.06 -3.70
C ALA A 465 -11.37 21.48 -3.30
N SER A 466 -10.53 22.49 -3.46
CA SER A 466 -10.89 23.90 -3.26
C SER A 466 -11.64 24.52 -4.45
N GLY A 467 -11.93 23.74 -5.48
CA GLY A 467 -12.57 24.16 -6.72
C GLY A 467 -11.59 24.29 -7.89
N GLY A 468 -12.09 24.07 -9.11
CA GLY A 468 -11.28 24.07 -10.31
C GLY A 468 -10.37 22.85 -10.43
N TYR A 469 -9.27 22.99 -11.17
CA TYR A 469 -8.33 21.91 -11.48
C TYR A 469 -6.89 22.35 -11.22
N ARG A 470 -6.02 21.38 -10.94
CA ARG A 470 -4.57 21.58 -10.77
C ARG A 470 -3.79 20.45 -11.43
N LEU A 471 -2.52 20.70 -11.71
CA LEU A 471 -1.60 19.66 -12.15
C LEU A 471 -1.08 18.88 -10.94
N VAL A 472 -1.04 17.55 -11.07
CA VAL A 472 -0.58 16.63 -10.03
C VAL A 472 0.34 15.58 -10.65
N SER A 473 1.32 15.09 -9.87
CA SER A 473 2.21 14.01 -10.26
C SER A 473 2.30 12.97 -9.15
N GLY A 474 2.52 11.69 -9.52
CA GLY A 474 2.61 10.57 -8.59
C GLY A 474 2.07 9.29 -9.19
N THR A 475 2.46 8.14 -8.65
CA THR A 475 1.87 6.84 -9.00
C THR A 475 0.40 6.77 -8.58
N SER A 476 -0.02 7.52 -7.55
CA SER A 476 -1.44 7.71 -7.18
C SER A 476 -2.30 8.23 -8.32
N PHE A 477 -1.74 9.04 -9.22
CA PHE A 477 -2.47 9.61 -10.35
C PHE A 477 -2.31 8.79 -11.63
N ALA A 478 -1.35 7.89 -11.69
CA ALA A 478 -1.24 6.87 -12.72
C ALA A 478 -2.24 5.71 -12.49
N THR A 479 -2.44 5.32 -11.25
CA THR A 479 -3.33 4.23 -10.82
C THR A 479 -4.77 4.37 -11.33
N PRO A 480 -5.44 5.54 -11.23
CA PRO A 480 -6.82 5.70 -11.70
C PRO A 480 -7.00 5.55 -13.22
N PHE A 481 -5.98 5.76 -14.06
CA PHE A 481 -6.07 5.42 -15.49
C PHE A 481 -6.25 3.92 -15.68
N VAL A 482 -5.49 3.11 -14.95
CA VAL A 482 -5.57 1.65 -15.02
C VAL A 482 -6.86 1.14 -14.39
N ALA A 483 -7.29 1.73 -13.27
CA ALA A 483 -8.56 1.39 -12.64
C ALA A 483 -9.76 1.72 -13.55
N SER A 484 -9.70 2.84 -14.30
CA SER A 484 -10.70 3.18 -15.31
C SER A 484 -10.71 2.19 -16.47
N ALA A 485 -9.55 1.80 -16.98
CA ALA A 485 -9.46 0.79 -18.03
C ALA A 485 -10.00 -0.56 -17.54
N ALA A 486 -9.72 -0.94 -16.29
CA ALA A 486 -10.26 -2.15 -15.67
C ALA A 486 -11.79 -2.09 -15.57
N ALA A 487 -12.37 -0.96 -15.13
CA ALA A 487 -13.81 -0.79 -15.03
C ALA A 487 -14.51 -0.88 -16.40
N ASN A 488 -13.92 -0.26 -17.43
CA ASN A 488 -14.44 -0.31 -18.79
C ASN A 488 -14.34 -1.73 -19.39
N LEU A 489 -13.24 -2.46 -19.13
CA LEU A 489 -13.13 -3.88 -19.51
C LEU A 489 -14.15 -4.75 -18.77
N MET A 490 -14.36 -4.53 -17.48
CA MET A 490 -15.36 -5.27 -16.71
C MET A 490 -16.78 -4.96 -17.17
N GLN A 491 -17.08 -3.74 -17.62
CA GLN A 491 -18.33 -3.44 -18.32
C GLN A 491 -18.46 -4.32 -19.56
N TRP A 492 -17.51 -4.27 -20.48
CA TRP A 492 -17.53 -5.07 -21.72
C TRP A 492 -17.74 -6.57 -21.41
N GLY A 493 -17.00 -7.11 -20.46
CA GLY A 493 -17.08 -8.53 -20.11
C GLY A 493 -18.35 -8.88 -19.35
N ILE A 494 -18.55 -8.26 -18.19
CA ILE A 494 -19.54 -8.70 -17.20
C ILE A 494 -20.92 -8.09 -17.48
N THR A 495 -20.99 -6.76 -17.66
CA THR A 495 -22.27 -6.05 -17.80
C THR A 495 -22.86 -6.27 -19.19
N ASP A 496 -22.02 -6.18 -20.22
CA ASP A 496 -22.44 -6.36 -21.62
C ASP A 496 -22.48 -7.84 -22.03
N GLY A 497 -22.07 -8.77 -21.14
CA GLY A 497 -22.27 -10.22 -21.24
C GLY A 497 -21.24 -10.97 -22.07
N ASN A 498 -20.12 -10.35 -22.50
CA ASN A 498 -19.12 -11.00 -23.35
C ASN A 498 -18.23 -11.99 -22.59
N ASP A 499 -17.91 -11.71 -21.30
CA ASP A 499 -17.14 -12.58 -20.42
C ASP A 499 -17.49 -12.31 -18.95
N SER A 500 -18.37 -13.12 -18.37
CA SER A 500 -18.84 -12.97 -16.99
C SER A 500 -17.76 -13.17 -15.93
N PHE A 501 -16.57 -13.64 -16.30
CA PHE A 501 -15.41 -13.87 -15.43
C PHE A 501 -14.27 -12.87 -15.69
N LEU A 502 -14.51 -11.80 -16.42
CA LEU A 502 -13.50 -10.77 -16.71
C LEU A 502 -13.31 -9.83 -15.49
N TYR A 503 -12.57 -10.30 -14.50
CA TYR A 503 -12.16 -9.55 -13.31
C TYR A 503 -10.81 -10.07 -12.77
N GLY A 504 -10.18 -9.31 -11.86
CA GLY A 504 -8.94 -9.70 -11.20
C GLY A 504 -7.82 -10.05 -12.17
N ALA A 505 -7.29 -11.26 -12.06
CA ALA A 505 -6.17 -11.72 -12.88
C ALA A 505 -6.48 -11.72 -14.38
N ARG A 506 -7.74 -11.91 -14.79
CA ARG A 506 -8.12 -11.86 -16.22
C ARG A 506 -8.04 -10.42 -16.75
N VAL A 507 -8.59 -9.45 -16.03
CA VAL A 507 -8.43 -8.03 -16.38
C VAL A 507 -6.94 -7.66 -16.48
N LYS A 508 -6.14 -8.07 -15.49
CA LYS A 508 -4.69 -7.87 -15.49
C LYS A 508 -4.04 -8.42 -16.77
N ALA A 509 -4.37 -9.65 -17.16
CA ALA A 509 -3.83 -10.27 -18.37
C ALA A 509 -4.19 -9.49 -19.64
N TYR A 510 -5.44 -9.01 -19.77
CA TYR A 510 -5.85 -8.22 -20.93
C TYR A 510 -5.10 -6.88 -21.02
N LEU A 511 -4.94 -6.20 -19.88
CA LEU A 511 -4.21 -4.93 -19.82
C LEU A 511 -2.72 -5.11 -20.14
N ILE A 512 -2.08 -6.16 -19.61
CA ILE A 512 -0.67 -6.49 -19.89
C ILE A 512 -0.47 -6.84 -21.35
N ASN A 513 -1.32 -7.67 -21.94
CA ASN A 513 -1.20 -8.08 -23.34
C ASN A 513 -1.35 -6.90 -24.32
N ALA A 514 -2.08 -5.86 -23.92
CA ALA A 514 -2.27 -4.64 -24.72
C ALA A 514 -1.21 -3.57 -24.44
N ALA A 515 -0.39 -3.73 -23.43
CA ALA A 515 0.62 -2.76 -23.03
C ALA A 515 1.68 -2.59 -24.15
N ARG A 516 2.26 -1.41 -24.23
CA ARG A 516 3.25 -1.04 -25.24
C ARG A 516 4.54 -0.59 -24.56
N ALA A 517 5.68 -1.11 -25.02
CA ALA A 517 6.97 -0.66 -24.54
C ALA A 517 7.13 0.86 -24.65
N LEU A 518 7.80 1.48 -23.70
CA LEU A 518 8.26 2.86 -23.84
C LEU A 518 9.42 2.93 -24.85
N PRO A 519 9.61 4.06 -25.55
CA PRO A 519 10.73 4.23 -26.46
C PRO A 519 12.07 4.00 -25.76
N GLY A 520 12.95 3.21 -26.37
CA GLY A 520 14.26 2.88 -25.81
C GLY A 520 14.29 1.69 -24.86
N SER A 521 13.15 1.08 -24.54
CA SER A 521 13.11 -0.17 -23.78
C SER A 521 13.59 -1.35 -24.61
N ASN A 522 14.68 -1.96 -24.21
CA ASN A 522 15.31 -3.08 -24.93
C ASN A 522 14.69 -4.44 -24.53
N GLN A 523 14.05 -4.51 -23.38
CA GLN A 523 13.45 -5.73 -22.84
C GLN A 523 12.21 -5.39 -22.00
N ILE A 524 11.15 -6.15 -22.20
CA ILE A 524 9.92 -6.17 -21.39
C ILE A 524 9.57 -7.63 -21.06
N PRO A 525 9.08 -7.96 -19.86
CA PRO A 525 8.94 -7.02 -18.74
C PRO A 525 10.30 -6.63 -18.13
N ASN A 526 10.33 -5.44 -17.51
CA ASN A 526 11.49 -4.97 -16.75
C ASN A 526 11.07 -4.29 -15.43
N PRO A 527 11.97 -4.12 -14.45
CA PRO A 527 11.63 -3.57 -13.13
C PRO A 527 11.09 -2.14 -13.12
N SER A 528 11.27 -1.37 -14.18
CA SER A 528 10.89 0.05 -14.23
C SER A 528 9.52 0.30 -14.86
N GLU A 529 9.15 -0.44 -15.91
CA GLU A 529 7.91 -0.24 -16.64
C GLU A 529 7.02 -1.49 -16.71
N GLY A 530 7.46 -2.62 -16.13
CA GLY A 530 6.76 -3.89 -16.23
C GLY A 530 6.60 -4.33 -17.69
N TRP A 531 5.37 -4.60 -18.09
CA TRP A 531 5.03 -4.98 -19.47
C TRP A 531 4.86 -3.78 -20.42
N GLY A 532 5.14 -2.56 -19.94
CA GLY A 532 5.07 -1.34 -20.71
C GLY A 532 3.94 -0.42 -20.29
N ARG A 533 3.67 0.60 -21.11
CA ARG A 533 2.65 1.61 -20.84
C ARG A 533 1.24 1.11 -21.19
N LEU A 534 0.27 1.52 -20.40
CA LEU A 534 -1.15 1.26 -20.64
C LEU A 534 -1.56 1.71 -22.04
N CYS A 535 -2.26 0.85 -22.78
CA CYS A 535 -3.04 1.21 -23.95
C CYS A 535 -4.47 0.67 -23.81
N ALA A 536 -5.33 1.46 -23.18
CA ALA A 536 -6.65 1.04 -22.74
C ALA A 536 -7.51 0.49 -23.88
N ASN A 537 -7.64 1.21 -24.99
CA ASN A 537 -8.45 0.77 -26.14
C ASN A 537 -7.95 -0.54 -26.78
N ALA A 538 -6.64 -0.80 -26.74
CA ALA A 538 -6.08 -2.03 -27.29
C ALA A 538 -6.36 -3.26 -26.40
N SER A 539 -6.76 -3.06 -25.14
CA SER A 539 -7.07 -4.14 -24.20
C SER A 539 -8.47 -4.75 -24.41
N VAL A 540 -9.35 -4.06 -25.12
CA VAL A 540 -10.67 -4.61 -25.46
C VAL A 540 -10.50 -5.67 -26.54
N PRO A 541 -10.96 -6.92 -26.33
CA PRO A 541 -10.90 -7.95 -27.36
C PRO A 541 -11.71 -7.53 -28.58
N ARG A 542 -11.09 -7.61 -29.75
CA ARG A 542 -11.77 -7.43 -31.02
C ARG A 542 -11.88 -8.80 -31.69
N TYR A 543 -13.06 -9.17 -32.09
CA TYR A 543 -13.28 -10.37 -32.88
C TYR A 543 -12.61 -10.18 -34.25
N ASN A 544 -11.46 -10.81 -34.44
CA ASN A 544 -10.95 -11.07 -35.76
C ASN A 544 -11.58 -12.39 -36.24
N PRO A 545 -12.57 -12.38 -37.16
CA PRO A 545 -13.07 -13.63 -37.69
C PRO A 545 -11.87 -14.38 -38.30
N PRO A 546 -11.78 -15.71 -38.10
CA PRO A 546 -10.73 -16.47 -38.76
C PRO A 546 -10.79 -16.18 -40.26
N ILE A 547 -9.68 -15.77 -40.83
CA ILE A 547 -9.54 -15.68 -42.27
C ILE A 547 -9.74 -17.11 -42.76
N LEU A 548 -10.95 -17.40 -43.28
CA LEU A 548 -11.22 -18.65 -43.96
C LEU A 548 -10.38 -18.60 -45.27
N SER A 549 -9.20 -19.20 -45.22
CA SER A 549 -8.34 -19.47 -46.35
C SER A 549 -8.84 -20.67 -47.13
#